data_daa50ae1dec81c1a575f20876444b7da
#
_entry.id   daa50ae1dec81c1a575f20876444b7da
#
_cell.length_a   1.000
_cell.length_b   1.000
_cell.length_c   1.000
_cell.angle_alpha   90.00
_cell.angle_beta   90.00
_cell.angle_gamma   90.00
#
_symmetry.space_group_name_H-M   'P 1'
#
loop_
_entity.id
_entity.type
_entity.pdbx_description
1 polymer ?
#
loop_
_entity_poly.entity_id
_entity_poly.type
_entity_poly.pdbx_seq_one_letter_code
_entity_poly.pdbx_strand_id
1 'polypeptide(L)'
;MKIGIMGGSYNGTGEITTKVYEIAKTLSKYDNFVMGPNETGLLRKVKDVLFENNKNITIYGLDTNEFKEVRGTTKYKVKTVTDRIANLYNESDIIIFLPGGVGTRAEFYTMLDSKMELKCDKKIYLYNEFGDFDPLLQELKSLKENNYISKDEDLSCYFKIISSCEEIEKLL
;
A
#
# COMPACT_ATOMS: atom_id res chain seq x y z
N MET A 1 -12.08 9.70 6.04
CA MET A 1 -10.94 8.74 6.06
C MET A 1 -10.68 8.26 4.64
N LYS A 2 -9.42 8.33 4.19
CA LYS A 2 -8.95 7.82 2.90
C LYS A 2 -7.96 6.68 3.12
N ILE A 3 -8.14 5.57 2.43
CA ILE A 3 -7.30 4.38 2.54
C ILE A 3 -6.39 4.30 1.32
N GLY A 4 -5.08 4.42 1.54
CA GLY A 4 -4.06 4.18 0.52
C GLY A 4 -3.82 2.68 0.35
N ILE A 5 -3.86 2.17 -0.88
CA ILE A 5 -3.55 0.77 -1.16
C ILE A 5 -2.37 0.71 -2.13
N MET A 6 -1.29 0.13 -1.67
CA MET A 6 -0.06 -0.10 -2.43
C MET A 6 0.10 -1.59 -2.70
N GLY A 7 0.72 -1.97 -3.80
CA GLY A 7 0.90 -3.38 -4.12
C GLY A 7 1.40 -3.64 -5.53
N GLY A 8 1.54 -4.91 -5.88
CA GLY A 8 2.15 -5.35 -7.12
C GLY A 8 1.33 -5.10 -8.37
N SER A 9 2.06 -4.73 -9.45
CA SER A 9 1.54 -4.71 -10.82
C SER A 9 1.47 -6.11 -11.44
N TYR A 10 1.97 -7.13 -10.75
CA TYR A 10 1.90 -8.53 -11.11
C TYR A 10 1.04 -9.29 -10.11
N ASN A 11 0.52 -10.44 -10.50
CA ASN A 11 -0.38 -11.22 -9.66
C ASN A 11 0.29 -11.87 -8.45
N GLY A 12 1.64 -12.00 -8.46
CA GLY A 12 2.32 -12.87 -7.52
C GLY A 12 2.06 -14.34 -7.83
N THR A 13 2.39 -15.20 -6.90
CA THR A 13 2.13 -16.65 -6.99
C THR A 13 1.14 -17.09 -5.89
N GLY A 14 0.35 -18.09 -6.20
CA GLY A 14 -0.43 -18.82 -5.21
C GLY A 14 -1.58 -18.05 -4.56
N GLU A 15 -1.62 -18.16 -3.27
CA GLU A 15 -2.79 -17.86 -2.42
C GLU A 15 -3.16 -16.38 -2.40
N ILE A 16 -2.18 -15.47 -2.41
CA ILE A 16 -2.47 -14.02 -2.44
C ILE A 16 -3.33 -13.61 -3.66
N THR A 17 -3.16 -14.29 -4.79
CA THR A 17 -3.93 -14.01 -6.00
C THR A 17 -5.43 -14.26 -5.82
N THR A 18 -5.78 -15.25 -5.01
CA THR A 18 -7.17 -15.57 -4.65
C THR A 18 -7.63 -14.67 -3.50
N LYS A 19 -6.80 -14.53 -2.48
CA LYS A 19 -7.13 -13.77 -1.26
C LYS A 19 -7.36 -12.28 -1.52
N VAL A 20 -6.75 -11.71 -2.57
CA VAL A 20 -6.90 -10.29 -2.89
C VAL A 20 -8.36 -9.86 -3.13
N TYR A 21 -9.21 -10.73 -3.62
CA TYR A 21 -10.65 -10.44 -3.78
C TYR A 21 -11.37 -10.34 -2.44
N GLU A 22 -11.02 -11.20 -1.49
CA GLU A 22 -11.56 -11.16 -0.13
C GLU A 22 -11.12 -9.88 0.59
N ILE A 23 -9.83 -9.53 0.48
CA ILE A 23 -9.29 -8.26 0.99
C ILE A 23 -10.05 -7.08 0.40
N ALA A 24 -10.23 -7.05 -0.92
CA ALA A 24 -10.93 -5.97 -1.60
C ALA A 24 -12.41 -5.86 -1.18
N LYS A 25 -13.09 -6.97 -0.97
CA LYS A 25 -14.47 -7.00 -0.43
C LYS A 25 -14.52 -6.46 1.00
N THR A 26 -13.59 -6.85 1.84
CA THR A 26 -13.47 -6.32 3.20
C THR A 26 -13.28 -4.80 3.19
N LEU A 27 -12.38 -4.31 2.34
CA LEU A 27 -12.12 -2.88 2.16
C LEU A 27 -13.32 -2.13 1.56
N SER A 28 -14.15 -2.78 0.74
CA SER A 28 -15.30 -2.12 0.11
C SER A 28 -16.41 -1.66 1.09
N LYS A 29 -16.26 -1.91 2.38
CA LYS A 29 -17.06 -1.29 3.43
C LYS A 29 -16.77 0.21 3.61
N TYR A 30 -15.63 0.68 3.09
CA TYR A 30 -15.20 2.08 3.13
C TYR A 30 -15.40 2.75 1.76
N ASP A 31 -15.35 4.09 1.71
CA ASP A 31 -15.80 4.82 0.54
C ASP A 31 -14.68 5.49 -0.26
N ASN A 32 -13.54 5.82 0.37
CA ASN A 32 -12.53 6.63 -0.27
C ASN A 32 -11.15 5.95 -0.27
N PHE A 33 -10.57 5.80 -1.46
CA PHE A 33 -9.31 5.12 -1.68
C PHE A 33 -8.32 5.98 -2.46
N VAL A 34 -7.03 5.75 -2.20
CA VAL A 34 -5.92 6.38 -2.93
C VAL A 34 -5.00 5.28 -3.44
N MET A 35 -4.72 5.27 -4.74
CA MET A 35 -3.98 4.19 -5.38
C MET A 35 -3.09 4.69 -6.51
N GLY A 36 -2.11 3.87 -6.89
CA GLY A 36 -1.33 4.04 -8.13
C GLY A 36 -2.14 3.67 -9.39
N PRO A 37 -1.60 3.97 -10.58
CA PRO A 37 -2.31 3.80 -11.85
C PRO A 37 -2.32 2.37 -12.39
N ASN A 38 -1.75 1.42 -11.67
CA ASN A 38 -1.55 0.04 -12.14
C ASN A 38 -2.85 -0.62 -12.60
N GLU A 39 -2.88 -1.04 -13.86
CA GLU A 39 -4.02 -1.71 -14.51
C GLU A 39 -3.79 -3.22 -14.69
N THR A 40 -2.83 -3.78 -13.94
CA THR A 40 -2.52 -5.21 -13.92
C THR A 40 -2.27 -5.68 -12.48
N GLY A 41 -2.22 -6.98 -12.27
CA GLY A 41 -1.82 -7.59 -11.01
C GLY A 41 -2.81 -7.41 -9.85
N LEU A 42 -2.29 -7.45 -8.64
CA LEU A 42 -3.09 -7.38 -7.42
C LEU A 42 -3.86 -6.06 -7.30
N LEU A 43 -3.19 -4.94 -7.60
CA LEU A 43 -3.85 -3.62 -7.52
C LEU A 43 -5.00 -3.47 -8.51
N ARG A 44 -4.92 -4.07 -9.70
CA ARG A 44 -6.02 -4.06 -10.64
C ARG A 44 -7.24 -4.79 -10.07
N LYS A 45 -7.03 -5.97 -9.48
CA LYS A 45 -8.11 -6.75 -8.87
C LYS A 45 -8.80 -6.01 -7.74
N VAL A 46 -8.02 -5.33 -6.89
CA VAL A 46 -8.59 -4.46 -5.84
C VAL A 46 -9.43 -3.35 -6.46
N LYS A 47 -8.89 -2.63 -7.44
CA LYS A 47 -9.62 -1.55 -8.13
C LYS A 47 -10.92 -2.02 -8.76
N ASP A 48 -10.92 -3.19 -9.39
CA ASP A 48 -12.12 -3.75 -10.01
C ASP A 48 -13.24 -3.94 -8.98
N VAL A 49 -12.93 -4.58 -7.85
CA VAL A 49 -13.92 -4.78 -6.77
C VAL A 49 -14.41 -3.46 -6.19
N LEU A 50 -13.51 -2.53 -5.90
CA LEU A 50 -13.88 -1.22 -5.36
C LEU A 50 -14.74 -0.43 -6.34
N PHE A 51 -14.40 -0.46 -7.63
CA PHE A 51 -15.13 0.23 -8.68
C PHE A 51 -16.54 -0.36 -8.88
N GLU A 52 -16.65 -1.69 -8.88
CA GLU A 52 -17.94 -2.40 -8.95
C GLU A 52 -18.85 -2.11 -7.75
N ASN A 53 -18.26 -1.78 -6.60
CA ASN A 53 -18.97 -1.36 -5.40
C ASN A 53 -19.14 0.17 -5.29
N ASN A 54 -18.97 0.92 -6.40
CA ASN A 54 -19.15 2.37 -6.50
C ASN A 54 -18.31 3.17 -5.50
N LYS A 55 -17.07 2.74 -5.25
CA LYS A 55 -16.18 3.44 -4.33
C LYS A 55 -15.40 4.57 -5.02
N ASN A 56 -15.07 5.60 -4.27
CA ASN A 56 -14.27 6.72 -4.76
C ASN A 56 -12.80 6.32 -4.77
N ILE A 57 -12.17 6.31 -5.95
CA ILE A 57 -10.78 5.93 -6.11
C ILE A 57 -10.00 7.10 -6.71
N THR A 58 -9.14 7.71 -5.91
CA THR A 58 -8.19 8.72 -6.37
C THR A 58 -6.93 8.04 -6.88
N ILE A 59 -6.54 8.34 -8.10
CA ILE A 59 -5.36 7.76 -8.77
C ILE A 59 -4.30 8.83 -8.96
N TYR A 60 -3.08 8.53 -8.53
CA TYR A 60 -1.87 9.30 -8.84
C TYR A 60 -0.99 8.51 -9.80
N GLY A 61 -0.73 9.03 -10.98
CA GLY A 61 0.09 8.40 -12.00
C GLY A 61 1.03 9.38 -12.69
N LEU A 62 2.11 8.85 -13.29
CA LEU A 62 3.04 9.66 -14.04
C LEU A 62 2.39 10.25 -15.29
N ASP A 63 2.84 11.44 -15.70
CA ASP A 63 2.34 12.14 -16.88
C ASP A 63 2.53 11.34 -18.17
N THR A 64 3.47 10.40 -18.18
CA THR A 64 3.72 9.47 -19.29
C THR A 64 2.73 8.31 -19.38
N ASN A 65 1.90 8.09 -18.36
CA ASN A 65 0.93 7.00 -18.33
C ASN A 65 -0.34 7.36 -19.12
N GLU A 66 -0.83 6.44 -19.89
CA GLU A 66 -2.13 6.57 -20.54
C GLU A 66 -3.25 6.36 -19.51
N PHE A 67 -3.79 7.49 -19.03
CA PHE A 67 -4.87 7.48 -18.02
C PHE A 67 -6.24 7.10 -18.57
N LYS A 68 -6.41 6.96 -19.88
CA LYS A 68 -7.74 6.78 -20.48
C LYS A 68 -8.46 5.54 -19.96
N GLU A 69 -7.72 4.47 -19.73
CA GLU A 69 -8.26 3.16 -19.33
C GLU A 69 -8.14 2.88 -17.84
N VAL A 70 -7.49 3.77 -17.06
CA VAL A 70 -7.32 3.56 -15.62
C VAL A 70 -8.66 3.73 -14.92
N ARG A 71 -9.08 2.71 -14.19
CA ARG A 71 -10.28 2.77 -13.35
C ARG A 71 -10.05 3.65 -12.13
N GLY A 72 -10.82 4.71 -12.00
CA GLY A 72 -10.74 5.63 -10.90
C GLY A 72 -11.72 6.78 -11.09
N THR A 73 -12.22 7.33 -9.99
CA THR A 73 -13.16 8.45 -10.01
C THR A 73 -12.46 9.80 -10.22
N THR A 74 -11.26 9.93 -9.65
CA THR A 74 -10.42 11.13 -9.78
C THR A 74 -8.99 10.72 -10.15
N LYS A 75 -8.39 11.43 -11.11
CA LYS A 75 -7.08 11.08 -11.66
C LYS A 75 -6.18 12.29 -11.68
N TYR A 76 -5.01 12.18 -11.06
CA TYR A 76 -3.99 13.22 -11.03
C TYR A 76 -2.70 12.74 -11.70
N LYS A 77 -2.19 13.56 -12.60
CA LYS A 77 -0.88 13.36 -13.21
C LYS A 77 0.20 14.05 -12.39
N VAL A 78 1.29 13.35 -12.19
CA VAL A 78 2.47 13.85 -11.49
C VAL A 78 3.70 13.71 -12.37
N LYS A 79 4.73 14.52 -12.11
CA LYS A 79 5.93 14.57 -12.96
C LYS A 79 6.91 13.45 -12.66
N THR A 80 7.08 13.10 -11.39
CA THR A 80 8.09 12.14 -10.95
C THR A 80 7.49 11.01 -10.11
N VAL A 81 8.22 9.91 -9.99
CA VAL A 81 7.87 8.81 -9.09
C VAL A 81 7.84 9.29 -7.63
N THR A 82 8.74 10.18 -7.26
CA THR A 82 8.79 10.77 -5.92
C THR A 82 7.54 11.60 -5.62
N ASP A 83 7.10 12.44 -6.57
CA ASP A 83 5.83 13.18 -6.42
C ASP A 83 4.64 12.24 -6.25
N ARG A 84 4.63 11.12 -6.99
CA ARG A 84 3.57 10.11 -6.86
C ARG A 84 3.56 9.53 -5.45
N ILE A 85 4.70 9.08 -4.95
CA ILE A 85 4.80 8.50 -3.61
C ILE A 85 4.40 9.52 -2.55
N ALA A 86 4.86 10.76 -2.66
CA ALA A 86 4.51 11.85 -1.74
C ALA A 86 2.98 12.11 -1.73
N ASN A 87 2.33 12.16 -2.89
CA ASN A 87 0.88 12.34 -2.97
C ASN A 87 0.12 11.15 -2.40
N LEU A 88 0.54 9.91 -2.71
CA LEU A 88 -0.06 8.70 -2.15
C LEU A 88 0.04 8.71 -0.62
N TYR A 89 1.19 9.11 -0.07
CA TYR A 89 1.39 9.22 1.37
C TYR A 89 0.54 10.33 1.99
N ASN A 90 0.59 11.54 1.44
CA ASN A 90 -0.08 12.71 2.02
C ASN A 90 -1.61 12.58 2.02
N GLU A 91 -2.17 12.03 0.96
CA GLU A 91 -3.61 11.88 0.78
C GLU A 91 -4.22 10.69 1.54
N SER A 92 -3.42 9.81 2.10
CA SER A 92 -3.89 8.64 2.83
C SER A 92 -3.84 8.86 4.34
N ASP A 93 -4.92 8.54 5.03
CA ASP A 93 -4.97 8.48 6.51
C ASP A 93 -4.42 7.11 6.99
N ILE A 94 -4.74 6.07 6.26
CA ILE A 94 -4.30 4.70 6.50
C ILE A 94 -3.71 4.16 5.22
N ILE A 95 -2.59 3.45 5.31
CA ILE A 95 -1.90 2.85 4.17
C ILE A 95 -1.79 1.35 4.38
N ILE A 96 -2.26 0.58 3.41
CA ILE A 96 -2.16 -0.89 3.41
C ILE A 96 -1.28 -1.30 2.22
N PHE A 97 -0.21 -1.99 2.53
CA PHE A 97 0.67 -2.61 1.55
C PHE A 97 0.27 -4.05 1.33
N LEU A 98 -0.14 -4.37 0.11
CA LEU A 98 -0.26 -5.73 -0.39
C LEU A 98 1.08 -6.19 -0.99
N PRO A 99 1.32 -7.49 -1.12
CA PRO A 99 2.52 -8.01 -1.75
C PRO A 99 2.84 -7.35 -3.10
N GLY A 100 4.13 -7.10 -3.32
CA GLY A 100 4.56 -6.43 -4.54
C GLY A 100 6.08 -6.45 -4.74
N GLY A 101 6.49 -5.97 -5.89
CA GLY A 101 7.90 -5.94 -6.30
C GLY A 101 8.66 -4.70 -5.82
N VAL A 102 9.67 -4.32 -6.60
CA VAL A 102 10.59 -3.21 -6.28
C VAL A 102 9.82 -1.89 -6.02
N GLY A 103 8.81 -1.57 -6.84
CA GLY A 103 8.02 -0.33 -6.68
C GLY A 103 7.30 -0.27 -5.34
N THR A 104 6.66 -1.36 -4.93
CA THR A 104 5.95 -1.46 -3.65
C THR A 104 6.92 -1.33 -2.47
N ARG A 105 8.11 -1.91 -2.57
CA ARG A 105 9.15 -1.79 -1.53
C ARG A 105 9.70 -0.37 -1.47
N ALA A 106 9.94 0.27 -2.61
CA ALA A 106 10.36 1.67 -2.66
C ALA A 106 9.31 2.61 -2.05
N GLU A 107 8.03 2.39 -2.34
CA GLU A 107 6.93 3.10 -1.70
C GLU A 107 6.93 2.89 -0.18
N PHE A 108 7.08 1.64 0.28
CA PHE A 108 7.12 1.33 1.70
C PHE A 108 8.28 2.03 2.41
N TYR A 109 9.52 1.90 1.91
CA TYR A 109 10.68 2.53 2.54
C TYR A 109 10.58 4.06 2.56
N THR A 110 10.12 4.66 1.47
CA THR A 110 9.93 6.12 1.42
C THR A 110 8.87 6.59 2.43
N MET A 111 7.78 5.85 2.56
CA MET A 111 6.70 6.20 3.50
C MET A 111 7.09 5.90 4.95
N LEU A 112 7.86 4.83 5.19
CA LEU A 112 8.42 4.51 6.50
C LEU A 112 9.37 5.61 6.96
N ASP A 113 10.33 6.00 6.13
CA ASP A 113 11.29 7.08 6.39
C ASP A 113 10.56 8.39 6.67
N SER A 114 9.60 8.76 5.82
CA SER A 114 8.78 9.95 6.03
C SER A 114 8.03 9.93 7.36
N LYS A 115 7.51 8.78 7.78
CA LYS A 115 6.81 8.66 9.06
C LYS A 115 7.78 8.74 10.24
N MET A 116 8.97 8.18 10.14
CA MET A 116 10.02 8.25 11.15
C MET A 116 10.48 9.70 11.36
N GLU A 117 10.71 10.43 10.28
CA GLU A 117 11.16 11.83 10.32
C GLU A 117 10.06 12.80 10.79
N LEU A 118 8.85 12.66 10.28
CA LEU A 118 7.73 13.57 10.58
C LEU A 118 7.00 13.24 11.89
N LYS A 119 7.22 12.06 12.47
CA LYS A 119 6.57 11.56 13.69
C LYS A 119 5.04 11.72 13.66
N CYS A 120 4.44 11.46 12.51
CA CYS A 120 3.00 11.65 12.29
C CYS A 120 2.18 10.40 12.66
N ASP A 121 0.87 10.59 12.87
CA ASP A 121 -0.06 9.53 13.30
C ASP A 121 -0.57 8.63 12.16
N LYS A 122 0.02 8.74 10.96
CA LYS A 122 -0.39 7.86 9.85
C LYS A 122 -0.22 6.40 10.19
N LYS A 123 -1.21 5.59 9.85
CA LYS A 123 -1.21 4.15 10.10
C LYS A 123 -0.73 3.43 8.86
N ILE A 124 0.34 2.66 8.98
CA ILE A 124 0.91 1.85 7.89
C ILE A 124 0.80 0.37 8.27
N TYR A 125 0.26 -0.43 7.35
CA TYR A 125 0.08 -1.87 7.53
C TYR A 125 0.71 -2.64 6.38
N LEU A 126 1.39 -3.75 6.69
CA LEU A 126 1.87 -4.74 5.73
C LEU A 126 0.98 -5.98 5.82
N TYR A 127 0.28 -6.31 4.74
CA TYR A 127 -0.47 -7.57 4.66
C TYR A 127 0.48 -8.72 4.36
N ASN A 128 0.71 -9.59 5.34
CA ASN A 128 1.76 -10.62 5.30
C ASN A 128 1.26 -12.02 5.70
N GLU A 129 0.05 -12.38 5.33
CA GLU A 129 -0.54 -13.71 5.61
C GLU A 129 0.33 -14.85 5.04
N PHE A 130 0.97 -14.63 3.90
CA PHE A 130 1.73 -15.65 3.19
C PHE A 130 3.25 -15.45 3.22
N GLY A 131 3.76 -14.54 4.06
CA GLY A 131 5.19 -14.32 4.23
C GLY A 131 5.86 -13.51 3.10
N ASP A 132 5.10 -12.85 2.22
CA ASP A 132 5.65 -12.07 1.10
C ASP A 132 6.56 -10.91 1.56
N PHE A 133 6.33 -10.41 2.76
CA PHE A 133 7.15 -9.34 3.36
C PHE A 133 8.24 -9.87 4.31
N ASP A 134 8.36 -11.18 4.55
CA ASP A 134 9.38 -11.74 5.44
C ASP A 134 10.80 -11.31 5.07
N PRO A 135 11.22 -11.28 3.78
CA PRO A 135 12.54 -10.80 3.42
C PRO A 135 12.78 -9.33 3.78
N LEU A 136 11.76 -8.47 3.63
CA LEU A 136 11.82 -7.05 4.01
C LEU A 136 11.93 -6.89 5.54
N LEU A 137 11.15 -7.68 6.29
CA LEU A 137 11.19 -7.66 7.76
C LEU A 137 12.54 -8.16 8.29
N GLN A 138 13.11 -9.17 7.65
CA GLN A 138 14.46 -9.65 7.97
C GLN A 138 15.53 -8.60 7.66
N GLU A 139 15.39 -7.85 6.56
CA GLU A 139 16.28 -6.74 6.23
C GLU A 139 16.22 -5.64 7.30
N LEU A 140 15.03 -5.20 7.71
CA LEU A 140 14.85 -4.21 8.76
C LEU A 140 15.47 -4.67 10.10
N LYS A 141 15.30 -5.94 10.42
CA LYS A 141 15.95 -6.54 11.60
C LYS A 141 17.47 -6.47 11.49
N SER A 142 18.03 -6.83 10.34
CA SER A 142 19.48 -6.76 10.08
C SER A 142 20.00 -5.32 10.19
N LEU A 143 19.25 -4.32 9.69
CA LEU A 143 19.63 -2.92 9.83
C LEU A 143 19.74 -2.49 11.31
N LYS A 144 18.82 -2.96 12.17
CA LYS A 144 18.92 -2.72 13.62
C LYS A 144 20.12 -3.44 14.24
N GLU A 145 20.34 -4.70 13.93
CA GLU A 145 21.45 -5.50 14.46
C GLU A 145 22.81 -4.89 14.12
N ASN A 146 22.92 -4.29 12.93
CA ASN A 146 24.14 -3.63 12.44
C ASN A 146 24.22 -2.13 12.79
N ASN A 147 23.33 -1.60 13.61
CA ASN A 147 23.26 -0.20 14.05
C ASN A 147 23.05 0.83 12.91
N TYR A 148 22.44 0.44 11.79
CA TYR A 148 21.96 1.38 10.75
C TYR A 148 20.59 1.98 11.13
N ILE A 149 19.85 1.32 12.02
CA ILE A 149 18.70 1.85 12.75
C ILE A 149 19.03 1.74 14.22
N SER A 150 18.66 2.74 15.02
CA SER A 150 18.89 2.70 16.47
C SER A 150 18.33 1.42 17.09
N LYS A 151 19.09 0.79 17.98
CA LYS A 151 18.64 -0.42 18.71
C LYS A 151 17.42 -0.14 19.58
N ASP A 152 17.31 1.09 20.08
CA ASP A 152 16.20 1.52 20.93
C ASP A 152 14.95 1.91 20.12
N GLU A 153 15.07 1.99 18.79
CA GLU A 153 13.94 2.34 17.91
C GLU A 153 12.94 1.19 17.83
N ASP A 154 11.69 1.44 18.23
CA ASP A 154 10.62 0.47 18.11
C ASP A 154 9.89 0.65 16.77
N LEU A 155 10.25 -0.18 15.79
CA LEU A 155 9.65 -0.14 14.46
C LEU A 155 8.14 -0.42 14.47
N SER A 156 7.60 -1.08 15.51
CA SER A 156 6.16 -1.33 15.65
C SER A 156 5.33 -0.05 15.85
N CYS A 157 5.98 1.06 16.22
CA CYS A 157 5.37 2.39 16.29
C CYS A 157 5.10 2.98 14.89
N TYR A 158 5.82 2.51 13.87
CA TYR A 158 5.73 3.09 12.53
C TYR A 158 4.87 2.27 11.58
N PHE A 159 4.89 0.95 11.69
CA PHE A 159 4.02 0.08 10.90
C PHE A 159 3.61 -1.16 11.70
N LYS A 160 2.55 -1.81 11.24
CA LYS A 160 2.08 -3.08 11.82
C LYS A 160 1.92 -4.12 10.72
N ILE A 161 2.12 -5.37 11.11
CA ILE A 161 1.84 -6.51 10.24
C ILE A 161 0.41 -6.94 10.48
N ILE A 162 -0.31 -7.26 9.41
CA ILE A 162 -1.64 -7.86 9.43
C ILE A 162 -1.62 -9.15 8.61
N SER A 163 -2.29 -10.17 9.08
CA SER A 163 -2.22 -11.52 8.53
C SER A 163 -3.59 -12.10 8.20
N SER A 164 -4.66 -11.30 8.30
CA SER A 164 -5.98 -11.77 7.92
C SER A 164 -6.93 -10.61 7.54
N CYS A 165 -8.04 -10.94 6.89
CA CYS A 165 -9.11 -9.99 6.58
C CYS A 165 -9.82 -9.51 7.86
N GLU A 166 -9.95 -10.36 8.87
CA GLU A 166 -10.55 -10.02 10.16
C GLU A 166 -9.71 -8.97 10.91
N GLU A 167 -8.38 -9.00 10.75
CA GLU A 167 -7.52 -7.94 11.29
C GLU A 167 -7.76 -6.62 10.57
N ILE A 168 -7.90 -6.64 9.23
CA ILE A 168 -8.26 -5.43 8.47
C ILE A 168 -9.57 -4.84 9.00
N GLU A 169 -10.60 -5.65 9.24
CA GLU A 169 -11.89 -5.19 9.78
C GLU A 169 -11.81 -4.53 11.15
N LYS A 170 -10.88 -4.98 11.98
CA LYS A 170 -10.70 -4.44 13.35
C LYS A 170 -9.87 -3.16 13.38
N LEU A 171 -9.10 -2.89 12.34
CA LEU A 171 -8.17 -1.76 12.29
C LEU A 171 -8.80 -0.49 11.73
N LEU A 172 -9.86 -0.64 10.99
CA LEU A 172 -10.57 0.38 10.25
C LEU A 172 -11.93 0.68 10.89
#